data_f252d72a9dd3405135d14be806b0c1a2
#
_entry.id   f252d72a9dd3405135d14be806b0c1a2
#
_cell.length_a   1.000
_cell.length_b   1.000
_cell.length_c   1.000
_cell.angle_alpha   90.00
_cell.angle_beta   90.00
_cell.angle_gamma   90.00
#
_symmetry.space_group_name_H-M   'P 1'
#
loop_
_entity.id
_entity.type
_entity.pdbx_description
1 polymer ?
#
loop_
_entity_poly.entity_id
_entity_poly.type
_entity_poly.pdbx_seq_one_letter_code
_entity_poly.pdbx_strand_id
1 'polypeptide(L)'
;MAGQESAKRLEALRERFLEALSELSGGADEGKPALLSEVAERAGLDPEQEPDARALSERLAAELVEVGHASAESSSSGFLTITPEGEQAIRGDAT
;
A
#
# COMPACT_ATOMS: atom_id res chain seq x y z
N MET A 1 -23.26 5.84 -9.61
CA MET A 1 -22.49 7.04 -9.84
C MET A 1 -21.02 6.71 -9.93
N ALA A 2 -20.38 7.21 -10.95
CA ALA A 2 -19.00 6.90 -11.23
C ALA A 2 -18.06 7.27 -10.07
N GLY A 3 -18.34 8.38 -9.41
CA GLY A 3 -17.50 8.83 -8.32
C GLY A 3 -17.48 7.90 -7.12
N GLN A 4 -18.62 7.29 -6.82
CA GLN A 4 -18.70 6.38 -5.70
C GLN A 4 -17.99 5.06 -6.00
N GLU A 5 -18.09 4.60 -7.23
CA GLU A 5 -17.38 3.39 -7.62
C GLU A 5 -15.89 3.59 -7.54
N SER A 6 -15.42 4.75 -7.98
CA SER A 6 -14.00 5.06 -7.92
C SER A 6 -13.50 5.09 -6.48
N ALA A 7 -14.28 5.67 -5.58
CA ALA A 7 -13.89 5.73 -4.17
C ALA A 7 -13.81 4.34 -3.55
N LYS A 8 -14.80 3.49 -3.83
CA LYS A 8 -14.79 2.14 -3.31
C LYS A 8 -13.63 1.32 -3.86
N ARG A 9 -13.34 1.52 -5.14
CA ARG A 9 -12.22 0.83 -5.76
C ARG A 9 -10.91 1.27 -5.13
N LEU A 10 -10.75 2.55 -4.87
CA LEU A 10 -9.55 3.06 -4.23
C LEU A 10 -9.39 2.52 -2.81
N GLU A 11 -10.47 2.43 -2.07
CA GLU A 11 -10.42 1.86 -0.74
C GLU A 11 -10.01 0.39 -0.77
N ALA A 12 -10.57 -0.37 -1.69
CA ALA A 12 -10.23 -1.77 -1.83
C ALA A 12 -8.77 -1.94 -2.25
N LEU A 13 -8.30 -1.10 -3.15
CA LEU A 13 -6.91 -1.14 -3.58
C LEU A 13 -5.98 -0.77 -2.44
N ARG A 14 -6.37 0.20 -1.63
CA ARG A 14 -5.57 0.62 -0.49
C ARG A 14 -5.41 -0.52 0.51
N GLU A 15 -6.48 -1.24 0.79
CA GLU A 15 -6.43 -2.38 1.68
C GLU A 15 -5.52 -3.47 1.12
N ARG A 16 -5.67 -3.78 -0.15
CA ARG A 16 -4.83 -4.78 -0.80
C ARG A 16 -3.37 -4.36 -0.81
N PHE A 17 -3.14 -3.09 -1.06
CA PHE A 17 -1.81 -2.54 -1.08
C PHE A 17 -1.15 -2.67 0.30
N LEU A 18 -1.89 -2.36 1.34
CA LEU A 18 -1.40 -2.46 2.70
C LEU A 18 -1.13 -3.91 3.09
N GLU A 19 -2.02 -4.82 2.72
CA GLU A 19 -1.82 -6.25 2.97
C GLU A 19 -0.59 -6.76 2.23
N ALA A 20 -0.42 -6.34 0.98
CA ALA A 20 0.75 -6.73 0.20
C ALA A 20 2.02 -6.21 0.85
N LEU A 21 1.99 -4.98 1.32
CA LEU A 21 3.14 -4.40 2.02
C LEU A 21 3.47 -5.20 3.29
N SER A 22 2.45 -5.57 4.04
CA SER A 22 2.65 -6.37 5.25
C SER A 22 3.33 -7.71 4.92
N GLU A 23 2.86 -8.38 3.88
CA GLU A 23 3.44 -9.65 3.47
C GLU A 23 4.89 -9.50 3.04
N LEU A 24 5.18 -8.49 2.25
CA LEU A 24 6.53 -8.28 1.75
C LEU A 24 7.49 -7.77 2.82
N SER A 25 6.95 -7.04 3.79
CA SER A 25 7.74 -6.53 4.90
C SER A 25 7.99 -7.59 5.98
N GLY A 26 7.23 -8.67 5.96
CA GLY A 26 7.31 -9.67 7.02
C GLY A 26 6.62 -9.21 8.30
N GLY A 27 5.72 -8.27 8.20
CA GLY A 27 5.04 -7.68 9.33
C GLY A 27 5.83 -6.53 9.94
N ALA A 28 5.19 -5.82 10.86
CA ALA A 28 5.82 -4.67 11.51
C ALA A 28 7.00 -5.08 12.37
N ASP A 29 7.01 -6.31 12.86
CA ASP A 29 8.09 -6.82 13.69
C ASP A 29 9.40 -6.90 12.93
N GLU A 30 9.35 -7.38 11.70
CA GLU A 30 10.56 -7.47 10.88
C GLU A 30 10.88 -6.13 10.23
N GLY A 31 9.86 -5.43 9.78
CA GLY A 31 10.03 -4.12 9.20
C GLY A 31 10.95 -4.07 8.00
N LYS A 32 10.92 -5.08 7.16
CA LYS A 32 11.76 -5.11 5.98
C LYS A 32 11.24 -4.14 4.93
N PRO A 33 12.13 -3.36 4.30
CA PRO A 33 11.71 -2.49 3.22
C PRO A 33 11.23 -3.31 2.01
N ALA A 34 10.15 -2.88 1.41
CA ALA A 34 9.60 -3.52 0.22
C ALA A 34 9.56 -2.52 -0.91
N LEU A 35 9.91 -2.99 -2.10
CA LEU A 35 9.85 -2.12 -3.28
C LEU A 35 8.41 -1.79 -3.62
N LEU A 36 8.16 -0.52 -3.90
CA LEU A 36 6.83 -0.08 -4.26
C LEU A 36 6.26 -0.86 -5.43
N SER A 37 7.08 -1.13 -6.44
CA SER A 37 6.63 -1.88 -7.61
C SER A 37 6.22 -3.30 -7.24
N GLU A 38 6.93 -3.92 -6.32
CA GLU A 38 6.58 -5.27 -5.87
C GLU A 38 5.29 -5.26 -5.07
N VAL A 39 5.11 -4.26 -4.21
CA VAL A 39 3.87 -4.12 -3.45
C VAL A 39 2.69 -3.93 -4.40
N ALA A 40 2.86 -3.07 -5.39
CA ALA A 40 1.80 -2.82 -6.36
C ALA A 40 1.44 -4.08 -7.13
N GLU A 41 2.44 -4.81 -7.57
CA GLU A 41 2.24 -6.04 -8.31
C GLU A 41 1.48 -7.07 -7.48
N ARG A 42 1.86 -7.21 -6.23
CA ARG A 42 1.20 -8.14 -5.33
C ARG A 42 -0.22 -7.72 -5.00
N ALA A 43 -0.46 -6.42 -5.00
CA ALA A 43 -1.81 -5.89 -4.78
C ALA A 43 -2.71 -6.01 -6.00
N GLY A 44 -2.15 -6.43 -7.13
CA GLY A 44 -2.93 -6.60 -8.34
C GLY A 44 -2.86 -5.44 -9.31
N LEU A 45 -1.95 -4.51 -9.07
CA LEU A 45 -1.74 -3.37 -9.95
C LEU A 45 -0.62 -3.70 -10.92
N ASP A 46 -0.99 -3.98 -12.17
CA ASP A 46 -0.02 -4.35 -13.19
C ASP A 46 0.22 -3.17 -14.13
N PRO A 47 1.44 -2.62 -14.15
CA PRO A 47 1.72 -1.48 -15.03
C PRO A 47 1.56 -1.80 -16.52
N GLU A 48 1.67 -3.07 -16.88
CA GLU A 48 1.50 -3.45 -18.27
C GLU A 48 0.03 -3.40 -18.70
N GLN A 49 -0.86 -3.70 -17.76
CA GLN A 49 -2.29 -3.69 -18.06
C GLN A 49 -2.95 -2.37 -17.77
N GLU A 50 -2.42 -1.65 -16.76
CA GLU A 50 -2.96 -0.35 -16.40
C GLU A 50 -1.88 0.71 -16.51
N PRO A 51 -1.98 1.61 -17.49
CA PRO A 51 -0.96 2.67 -17.64
C PRO A 51 -0.83 3.55 -16.41
N ASP A 52 -1.91 3.72 -15.65
CA ASP A 52 -1.91 4.56 -14.47
C ASP A 52 -1.50 3.82 -13.21
N ALA A 53 -1.18 2.54 -13.31
CA ALA A 53 -0.86 1.74 -12.13
C ALA A 53 0.28 2.32 -11.33
N ARG A 54 1.30 2.83 -12.00
CA ARG A 54 2.44 3.40 -11.32
C ARG A 54 2.06 4.66 -10.52
N ALA A 55 1.33 5.56 -11.17
CA ALA A 55 0.89 6.78 -10.50
C ALA A 55 -0.05 6.44 -9.34
N LEU A 56 -0.92 5.48 -9.53
CA LEU A 56 -1.83 5.04 -8.49
C LEU A 56 -1.08 4.42 -7.32
N SER A 57 -0.06 3.62 -7.61
CA SER A 57 0.77 3.01 -6.57
C SER A 57 1.47 4.07 -5.74
N GLU A 58 2.03 5.07 -6.38
CA GLU A 58 2.70 6.17 -5.69
C GLU A 58 1.73 6.94 -4.82
N ARG A 59 0.54 7.16 -5.32
CA ARG A 59 -0.50 7.86 -4.57
C ARG A 59 -0.94 7.06 -3.34
N LEU A 60 -1.17 5.76 -3.52
CA LEU A 60 -1.55 4.90 -2.41
C LEU A 60 -0.46 4.84 -1.35
N ALA A 61 0.79 4.74 -1.80
CA ALA A 61 1.92 4.74 -0.88
C ALA A 61 1.99 6.04 -0.09
N ALA A 62 1.81 7.18 -0.77
CA ALA A 62 1.83 8.47 -0.10
C ALA A 62 0.72 8.58 0.93
N GLU A 63 -0.47 8.08 0.61
CA GLU A 63 -1.57 8.09 1.54
C GLU A 63 -1.29 7.24 2.77
N LEU A 64 -0.70 6.07 2.57
CA LEU A 64 -0.35 5.20 3.70
C LEU A 64 0.69 5.84 4.60
N VAL A 65 1.66 6.52 4.02
CA VAL A 65 2.66 7.24 4.80
C VAL A 65 2.02 8.39 5.57
N GLU A 66 1.13 9.11 4.92
CA GLU A 66 0.48 10.26 5.53
C GLU A 66 -0.37 9.87 6.74
N VAL A 67 -1.08 8.75 6.65
CA VAL A 67 -1.90 8.29 7.77
C VAL A 67 -1.12 7.47 8.79
N GLY A 68 0.16 7.24 8.54
CA GLY A 68 1.02 6.54 9.50
C GLY A 68 0.99 5.03 9.40
N HIS A 69 0.40 4.48 8.35
CA HIS A 69 0.36 3.03 8.17
C HIS A 69 1.61 2.47 7.51
N ALA A 70 2.38 3.32 6.88
CA ALA A 70 3.64 2.93 6.26
C ALA A 70 4.67 4.01 6.49
N SER A 71 5.93 3.65 6.31
CA SER A 71 7.05 4.58 6.44
C SER A 71 7.89 4.48 5.19
N ALA A 72 8.26 5.61 4.63
CA ALA A 72 9.17 5.66 3.49
C ALA A 72 10.56 5.96 4.02
N GLU A 73 11.51 5.08 3.72
CA GLU A 73 12.89 5.27 4.17
C GLU A 73 13.50 6.50 3.52
N SER A 74 13.19 6.65 2.25
CA SER A 74 13.69 7.77 1.48
C SER A 74 12.75 7.96 0.31
N SER A 75 12.38 9.19 0.05
CA SER A 75 11.45 9.49 -1.04
C SER A 75 12.00 9.09 -2.40
N SER A 76 13.30 8.91 -2.53
CA SER A 76 13.93 8.57 -3.79
C SER A 76 14.20 7.08 -3.94
N SER A 77 14.07 6.30 -2.89
CA SER A 77 14.43 4.88 -2.93
C SER A 77 13.34 3.96 -3.43
N GLY A 78 12.08 4.41 -3.36
CA GLY A 78 10.97 3.57 -3.76
C GLY A 78 10.67 2.42 -2.82
N PHE A 79 11.21 2.44 -1.62
CA PHE A 79 10.96 1.41 -0.61
C PHE A 79 9.98 1.90 0.44
N LEU A 80 9.15 0.97 0.88
CA LEU A 80 8.19 1.22 1.95
C LEU A 80 8.31 0.14 3.01
N THR A 81 8.02 0.53 4.25
CA THR A 81 7.98 -0.39 5.37
C THR A 81 6.65 -0.24 6.08
N ILE A 82 6.05 -1.34 6.48
CA ILE A 82 4.80 -1.26 7.21
C ILE A 82 5.08 -0.83 8.66
N THR A 83 4.16 -0.04 9.23
CA THR A 83 4.25 0.38 10.62
C THR A 83 3.34 -0.49 11.47
N PRO A 84 3.50 -0.46 12.82
CA PRO A 84 2.57 -1.15 13.69
C PRO A 84 1.12 -0.69 13.51
N GLU A 85 0.92 0.59 13.24
CA GLU A 85 -0.41 1.12 12.96
C GLU A 85 -0.97 0.54 11.67
N GLY A 86 -0.12 0.37 10.66
CA GLY A 86 -0.53 -0.24 9.41
C GLY A 86 -0.94 -1.69 9.60
N GLU A 87 -0.19 -2.41 10.40
CA GLU A 87 -0.52 -3.80 10.69
C GLU A 87 -1.83 -3.90 11.47
N GLN A 88 -2.04 -2.99 12.42
CA GLN A 88 -3.29 -2.93 13.15
C GLN A 88 -4.47 -2.59 12.25
N ALA A 89 -4.24 -1.77 11.23
CA ALA A 89 -5.31 -1.43 10.30
C ALA A 89 -5.79 -2.65 9.53
N ILE A 90 -4.89 -3.57 9.23
CA ILE A 90 -5.27 -4.82 8.57
C ILE A 90 -6.08 -5.71 9.50
N ARG A 91 -5.71 -5.73 10.77
CA ARG A 91 -6.38 -6.55 11.79
C ARG A 91 -7.48 -5.80 12.52
N GLY A 92 -7.37 -4.49 12.52
CA GLY A 92 -8.08 -3.61 13.42
C GLY A 92 -9.57 -3.64 13.32
N ASP A 93 -10.04 -4.15 12.25
CA ASP A 93 -11.46 -4.27 12.06
C ASP A 93 -12.07 -5.30 13.00
N ALA A 94 -11.22 -6.05 13.66
CA ALA A 94 -11.65 -7.06 14.57
C ALA A 94 -12.19 -6.48 15.89
N THR A 95 -11.93 -5.23 16.14
CA THR A 95 -12.38 -4.63 17.39
C THR A 95 -13.75 -4.03 17.26
#